data_a48023a4bf0bc412a485673204fd27cb
#
_entry.id   a48023a4bf0bc412a485673204fd27cb
#
_cell.length_a   1.000
_cell.length_b   1.000
_cell.length_c   1.000
_cell.angle_alpha   90.00
_cell.angle_beta   90.00
_cell.angle_gamma   90.00
#
_symmetry.space_group_name_H-M   'P 1'
#
loop_
_entity.id
_entity.type
_entity.pdbx_description
1 polymer ?
#
loop_
_entity_poly.entity_id
_entity_poly.type
_entity_poly.pdbx_seq_one_letter_code
_entity_poly.pdbx_strand_id
1 'polypeptide(L)'
;MKNILFATSEAVPFIKTGGLADVAGSLPKYFDKRYFDIRVILPKYACMKQEWKDKMEYVTHFYMDLGYKNCYVGILQMEYDGIKFYFIDNEYYFSGPKPYDSAPWDLEKFAFFSKAVLSVLPVIDFRPDIIHCHDWQTGLVPVYLHDSFQQNQFFWGIKTIMTIHNLKFQGVYDVKTIKELTGLSDYYFTPDKLEAYKDGNFLKGGIVFADAVTTVSNTYADEIKTPFYGEGLDGLLRARSNSLRGIVNGIDYNDFNPETDINLSARYNATTFRKEKVKNKIQLQKDLGLEQDPKAMMIGIVSRLTDQKGFDLIAYIMDELCQDSVQIVALGTGDERYENMFRHFDWKYHGKVSAQIYYDESMSHRIYAASDAFLMPSLFEPCGLSQLMSLRYGTLPIVRETGGLKDTVEPYNEFEGTGTGFSFSNYNAHEMLSTIRYAERIYYDKKREWNKMVDRAMAKDFSWSNSARQYEEMYNWLIGE
;
A
#
# COMPACT_ATOMS: atom_id res chain seq x y z
N MET A 1 11.00 20.87 -18.11
CA MET A 1 10.75 19.52 -17.57
C MET A 1 10.83 19.64 -16.06
N LYS A 2 9.85 19.12 -15.34
CA LYS A 2 9.75 19.21 -13.87
C LYS A 2 10.44 18.01 -13.24
N ASN A 3 11.33 18.28 -12.31
CA ASN A 3 12.14 17.27 -11.64
C ASN A 3 11.45 16.85 -10.33
N ILE A 4 11.07 15.61 -10.21
CA ILE A 4 10.40 15.09 -9.02
C ILE A 4 11.23 13.94 -8.43
N LEU A 5 11.50 14.00 -7.13
CA LEU A 5 12.16 12.93 -6.41
C LEU A 5 11.15 12.21 -5.49
N PHE A 6 10.93 10.93 -5.72
CA PHE A 6 10.22 10.06 -4.78
C PHE A 6 11.21 9.55 -3.74
N ALA A 7 11.03 9.94 -2.48
CA ALA A 7 11.80 9.42 -1.35
C ALA A 7 10.95 8.37 -0.63
N THR A 8 11.43 7.14 -0.55
CA THR A 8 10.67 6.00 -0.05
C THR A 8 11.55 4.98 0.65
N SER A 9 10.98 4.22 1.59
CA SER A 9 11.68 3.11 2.25
C SER A 9 11.63 1.80 1.46
N GLU A 10 10.71 1.66 0.52
CA GLU A 10 10.56 0.45 -0.30
C GLU A 10 9.99 0.79 -1.69
N ALA A 11 10.33 -0.03 -2.68
CA ALA A 11 9.79 0.05 -4.04
C ALA A 11 9.91 -1.29 -4.74
N VAL A 12 8.84 -1.74 -5.42
CA VAL A 12 8.93 -2.91 -6.31
C VAL A 12 9.81 -2.57 -7.52
N PRO A 13 10.58 -3.53 -8.08
CA PRO A 13 10.68 -4.94 -7.71
C PRO A 13 11.77 -5.22 -6.65
N PHE A 14 12.41 -4.20 -6.08
CA PHE A 14 13.61 -4.31 -5.27
C PHE A 14 13.34 -4.81 -3.85
N ILE A 15 12.33 -4.23 -3.21
CA ILE A 15 11.95 -4.57 -1.83
C ILE A 15 10.47 -4.24 -1.60
N LYS A 16 9.74 -5.15 -0.96
CA LYS A 16 8.31 -5.00 -0.68
C LYS A 16 7.93 -5.63 0.65
N THR A 17 7.27 -4.86 1.50
CA THR A 17 6.60 -5.34 2.70
C THR A 17 5.10 -5.00 2.71
N GLY A 18 4.70 -4.00 1.94
CA GLY A 18 3.32 -3.51 1.86
C GLY A 18 3.02 -2.74 0.58
N GLY A 19 1.84 -2.10 0.56
CA GLY A 19 1.36 -1.36 -0.62
C GLY A 19 2.18 -0.13 -0.99
N LEU A 20 2.98 0.41 -0.06
CA LEU A 20 3.91 1.51 -0.35
C LEU A 20 4.88 1.14 -1.48
N ALA A 21 5.40 -0.09 -1.46
CA ALA A 21 6.34 -0.56 -2.48
C ALA A 21 5.71 -0.57 -3.89
N ASP A 22 4.43 -0.96 -3.98
CA ASP A 22 3.68 -0.94 -5.24
C ASP A 22 3.52 0.50 -5.76
N VAL A 23 3.19 1.45 -4.88
CA VAL A 23 3.07 2.88 -5.25
C VAL A 23 4.41 3.42 -5.76
N ALA A 24 5.47 3.30 -4.96
CA ALA A 24 6.77 3.90 -5.28
C ALA A 24 7.47 3.25 -6.48
N GLY A 25 7.20 1.97 -6.74
CA GLY A 25 7.78 1.25 -7.89
C GLY A 25 6.96 1.33 -9.18
N SER A 26 5.66 1.58 -9.09
CA SER A 26 4.78 1.56 -10.27
C SER A 26 4.30 2.95 -10.70
N LEU A 27 3.82 3.78 -9.79
CA LEU A 27 3.30 5.11 -10.13
C LEU A 27 4.29 5.98 -10.97
N PRO A 28 5.61 6.02 -10.68
CA PRO A 28 6.57 6.82 -11.46
C PRO A 28 6.55 6.57 -12.97
N LYS A 29 6.19 5.37 -13.40
CA LYS A 29 6.18 4.97 -14.81
C LYS A 29 5.06 5.65 -15.63
N TYR A 30 4.02 6.14 -14.95
CA TYR A 30 2.79 6.62 -15.57
C TYR A 30 2.72 8.14 -15.74
N PHE A 31 3.75 8.86 -15.31
CA PHE A 31 3.87 10.30 -15.57
C PHE A 31 4.30 10.57 -17.01
N ASP A 32 3.83 11.68 -17.59
CA ASP A 32 4.25 12.08 -18.93
C ASP A 32 5.71 12.53 -18.94
N LYS A 33 6.58 11.67 -19.47
CA LYS A 33 8.05 11.91 -19.53
C LYS A 33 8.45 13.14 -20.36
N ARG A 34 7.54 13.74 -21.11
CA ARG A 34 7.80 15.01 -21.83
C ARG A 34 7.82 16.19 -20.89
N TYR A 35 7.12 16.09 -19.75
CA TYR A 35 6.94 17.19 -18.79
C TYR A 35 7.59 16.89 -17.43
N PHE A 36 7.75 15.60 -17.06
CA PHE A 36 8.24 15.18 -15.75
C PHE A 36 9.45 14.24 -15.86
N ASP A 37 10.53 14.56 -15.13
CA ASP A 37 11.62 13.64 -14.80
C ASP A 37 11.38 13.13 -13.38
N ILE A 38 10.83 11.92 -13.28
CA ILE A 38 10.56 11.27 -11.98
C ILE A 38 11.71 10.32 -11.67
N ARG A 39 12.34 10.51 -10.51
CA ARG A 39 13.38 9.62 -9.99
C ARG A 39 13.00 9.13 -8.61
N VAL A 40 13.49 7.96 -8.22
CA VAL A 40 13.18 7.31 -6.95
C VAL A 40 14.46 7.12 -6.15
N ILE A 41 14.43 7.41 -4.86
CA ILE A 41 15.54 7.16 -3.94
C ILE A 41 15.07 6.31 -2.76
N LEU A 42 15.81 5.24 -2.46
CA LEU A 42 15.50 4.30 -1.39
C LEU A 42 16.77 3.73 -0.77
N PRO A 43 16.70 3.10 0.42
CA PRO A 43 17.84 2.41 1.01
C PRO A 43 18.23 1.15 0.21
N LYS A 44 19.54 0.85 0.15
CA LYS A 44 20.07 -0.43 -0.33
C LYS A 44 20.09 -1.44 0.81
N TYR A 45 19.01 -2.18 0.98
CA TYR A 45 18.95 -3.21 2.02
C TYR A 45 19.74 -4.48 1.63
N ALA A 46 20.43 -5.07 2.59
CA ALA A 46 21.14 -6.35 2.39
C ALA A 46 20.18 -7.49 2.01
N CYS A 47 18.93 -7.44 2.50
CA CYS A 47 17.90 -8.44 2.21
C CYS A 47 17.29 -8.34 0.80
N MET A 48 17.64 -7.34 -0.01
CA MET A 48 17.27 -7.31 -1.42
C MET A 48 17.86 -8.52 -2.15
N LYS A 49 17.13 -9.03 -3.15
CA LYS A 49 17.61 -10.14 -3.99
C LYS A 49 18.94 -9.78 -4.65
N GLN A 50 19.85 -10.74 -4.72
CA GLN A 50 21.19 -10.53 -5.27
C GLN A 50 21.16 -10.08 -6.74
N GLU A 51 20.22 -10.62 -7.54
CA GLU A 51 20.04 -10.23 -8.94
C GLU A 51 19.84 -8.72 -9.17
N TRP A 52 19.24 -8.01 -8.20
CA TRP A 52 19.07 -6.56 -8.26
C TRP A 52 20.35 -5.85 -7.83
N LYS A 53 20.96 -6.30 -6.74
CA LYS A 53 22.24 -5.73 -6.23
C LYS A 53 23.36 -5.81 -7.28
N ASP A 54 23.41 -6.87 -8.03
CA ASP A 54 24.43 -7.08 -9.09
C ASP A 54 24.26 -6.13 -10.29
N LYS A 55 23.08 -5.56 -10.48
CA LYS A 55 22.77 -4.60 -11.54
C LYS A 55 22.94 -3.14 -11.13
N MET A 56 23.15 -2.88 -9.84
CA MET A 56 23.36 -1.52 -9.33
C MET A 56 24.77 -1.05 -9.67
N GLU A 57 24.85 0.16 -10.24
CA GLU A 57 26.11 0.83 -10.56
C GLU A 57 26.51 1.76 -9.43
N TYR A 58 27.74 1.64 -8.96
CA TYR A 58 28.31 2.56 -7.97
C TYR A 58 28.54 3.93 -8.61
N VAL A 59 28.03 4.99 -7.96
CA VAL A 59 28.20 6.39 -8.39
C VAL A 59 29.34 7.04 -7.63
N THR A 60 29.20 7.16 -6.30
CA THR A 60 30.20 7.80 -5.42
C THR A 60 29.83 7.57 -3.95
N HIS A 61 30.63 8.15 -3.05
CA HIS A 61 30.32 8.22 -1.63
C HIS A 61 30.83 9.53 -1.02
N PHE A 62 30.27 9.87 0.13
CA PHE A 62 30.72 10.95 0.99
C PHE A 62 30.39 10.63 2.45
N TYR A 63 30.77 11.53 3.35
CA TYR A 63 30.41 11.43 4.78
C TYR A 63 29.50 12.59 5.18
N MET A 64 28.55 12.32 6.05
CA MET A 64 27.55 13.26 6.52
C MET A 64 27.39 13.13 8.04
N ASP A 65 27.26 14.27 8.70
CA ASP A 65 27.00 14.28 10.14
C ASP A 65 25.52 14.00 10.43
N LEU A 66 25.27 13.10 11.39
CA LEU A 66 23.96 12.81 11.97
C LEU A 66 24.10 12.85 13.50
N GLY A 67 23.57 13.90 14.13
CA GLY A 67 23.84 14.15 15.53
C GLY A 67 25.35 14.27 15.78
N TYR A 68 25.89 13.42 16.65
CA TYR A 68 27.32 13.35 16.94
C TYR A 68 28.11 12.35 16.07
N LYS A 69 27.43 11.64 15.17
CA LYS A 69 28.03 10.60 14.32
C LYS A 69 28.40 11.19 12.97
N ASN A 70 29.57 10.77 12.43
CA ASN A 70 29.93 11.01 11.05
C ASN A 70 29.67 9.72 10.25
N CYS A 71 28.69 9.73 9.37
CA CYS A 71 28.13 8.57 8.71
C CYS A 71 28.56 8.48 7.24
N TYR A 72 28.97 7.29 6.82
CA TYR A 72 29.20 6.98 5.41
C TYR A 72 27.88 7.02 4.64
N VAL A 73 27.87 7.62 3.44
CA VAL A 73 26.76 7.65 2.49
C VAL A 73 27.26 7.18 1.14
N GLY A 74 27.01 5.94 0.78
CA GLY A 74 27.29 5.42 -0.56
C GLY A 74 26.07 5.65 -1.47
N ILE A 75 26.31 5.90 -2.75
CA ILE A 75 25.27 6.10 -3.76
C ILE A 75 25.48 5.09 -4.87
N LEU A 76 24.46 4.27 -5.11
CA LEU A 76 24.35 3.43 -6.29
C LEU A 76 23.13 3.87 -7.11
N GLN A 77 23.12 3.52 -8.38
CA GLN A 77 22.03 3.83 -9.28
C GLN A 77 21.69 2.63 -10.17
N MET A 78 20.48 2.65 -10.69
CA MET A 78 20.00 1.69 -11.66
C MET A 78 18.84 2.30 -12.45
N GLU A 79 18.70 1.96 -13.72
CA GLU A 79 17.50 2.25 -14.48
C GLU A 79 16.64 0.97 -14.57
N TYR A 80 15.34 1.11 -14.25
CA TYR A 80 14.37 0.05 -14.35
C TYR A 80 13.05 0.58 -14.91
N ASP A 81 12.53 -0.04 -15.96
CA ASP A 81 11.32 0.39 -16.69
C ASP A 81 11.33 1.88 -17.09
N GLY A 82 12.53 2.38 -17.40
CA GLY A 82 12.73 3.79 -17.82
C GLY A 82 12.60 4.80 -16.69
N ILE A 83 12.72 4.35 -15.44
CA ILE A 83 12.80 5.19 -14.23
C ILE A 83 14.19 5.02 -13.61
N LYS A 84 14.82 6.12 -13.23
CA LYS A 84 16.10 6.12 -12.54
C LYS A 84 15.88 5.96 -11.03
N PHE A 85 16.49 4.92 -10.48
CA PHE A 85 16.53 4.64 -9.05
C PHE A 85 17.91 4.94 -8.48
N TYR A 86 17.92 5.59 -7.32
CA TYR A 86 19.12 5.77 -6.48
C TYR A 86 18.97 4.93 -5.21
N PHE A 87 20.07 4.30 -4.82
CA PHE A 87 20.13 3.46 -3.63
C PHE A 87 21.17 4.03 -2.67
N ILE A 88 20.73 4.32 -1.44
CA ILE A 88 21.62 4.78 -0.36
C ILE A 88 22.22 3.56 0.32
N ASP A 89 23.54 3.43 0.23
CA ASP A 89 24.32 2.36 0.81
C ASP A 89 24.93 2.78 2.15
N ASN A 90 24.63 2.00 3.17
CA ASN A 90 25.27 2.05 4.48
C ASN A 90 25.06 0.72 5.18
N GLU A 91 26.11 -0.10 5.28
CA GLU A 91 26.01 -1.44 5.88
C GLU A 91 25.64 -1.41 7.36
N TYR A 92 26.02 -0.36 8.09
CA TYR A 92 25.66 -0.25 9.51
C TYR A 92 24.13 -0.18 9.69
N TYR A 93 23.41 0.59 8.84
CA TYR A 93 21.98 0.77 8.95
C TYR A 93 21.14 -0.26 8.18
N PHE A 94 21.63 -0.77 7.05
CA PHE A 94 20.81 -1.54 6.11
C PHE A 94 21.21 -3.00 5.94
N SER A 95 22.06 -3.55 6.82
CA SER A 95 22.50 -4.95 6.77
C SER A 95 21.52 -5.97 7.38
N GLY A 96 20.43 -5.51 7.99
CA GLY A 96 19.44 -6.38 8.62
C GLY A 96 18.75 -7.36 7.66
N PRO A 97 18.16 -8.44 8.18
CA PRO A 97 17.48 -9.46 7.39
C PRO A 97 16.11 -8.99 6.83
N LYS A 98 15.65 -7.84 7.24
CA LYS A 98 14.39 -7.20 6.82
C LYS A 98 14.52 -5.67 6.85
N PRO A 99 13.68 -4.92 6.11
CA PRO A 99 13.76 -3.46 6.06
C PRO A 99 13.47 -2.76 7.39
N TYR A 100 12.58 -3.33 8.18
CA TYR A 100 12.12 -2.75 9.45
C TYR A 100 12.44 -3.68 10.62
N ASP A 101 12.96 -3.10 11.68
CA ASP A 101 13.33 -3.79 12.92
C ASP A 101 12.41 -3.33 14.07
N SER A 102 12.89 -2.44 14.91
CA SER A 102 12.15 -1.84 16.03
C SER A 102 12.78 -0.52 16.46
N ALA A 103 11.99 0.31 17.13
CA ALA A 103 12.51 1.52 17.79
C ALA A 103 13.46 1.17 18.96
N PRO A 104 14.49 1.97 19.27
CA PRO A 104 14.83 3.23 18.59
C PRO A 104 15.66 3.06 17.30
N TRP A 105 16.10 1.83 16.97
CA TRP A 105 17.01 1.56 15.85
C TRP A 105 16.44 2.03 14.51
N ASP A 106 15.18 1.74 14.22
CA ASP A 106 14.54 2.18 12.99
C ASP A 106 14.45 3.71 12.88
N LEU A 107 14.29 4.41 14.01
CA LEU A 107 14.27 5.87 13.99
C LEU A 107 15.64 6.45 13.59
N GLU A 108 16.73 5.91 14.14
CA GLU A 108 18.08 6.33 13.75
C GLU A 108 18.33 6.04 12.26
N LYS A 109 18.01 4.83 11.82
CA LYS A 109 18.13 4.36 10.43
C LYS A 109 17.41 5.30 9.45
N PHE A 110 16.17 5.66 9.75
CA PHE A 110 15.38 6.52 8.87
C PHE A 110 15.63 8.02 9.07
N ALA A 111 16.15 8.45 10.21
CA ALA A 111 16.75 9.79 10.35
C ALA A 111 17.99 9.93 9.44
N PHE A 112 18.88 8.93 9.46
CA PHE A 112 20.01 8.85 8.54
C PHE A 112 19.52 8.91 7.08
N PHE A 113 18.58 8.06 6.70
CA PHE A 113 18.06 8.02 5.34
C PHE A 113 17.46 9.36 4.90
N SER A 114 16.60 9.96 5.74
CA SER A 114 15.96 11.25 5.44
C SER A 114 16.99 12.37 5.21
N LYS A 115 18.04 12.41 6.01
CA LYS A 115 19.13 13.40 5.82
C LYS A 115 19.96 13.10 4.59
N ALA A 116 20.25 11.82 4.34
CA ALA A 116 20.98 11.38 3.15
C ALA A 116 20.25 11.74 1.85
N VAL A 117 18.91 11.59 1.81
CA VAL A 117 18.08 12.00 0.65
C VAL A 117 18.40 13.42 0.19
N LEU A 118 18.52 14.37 1.12
CA LEU A 118 18.88 15.77 0.80
C LEU A 118 20.36 15.91 0.46
N SER A 119 21.23 15.29 1.23
CA SER A 119 22.69 15.43 1.08
C SER A 119 23.22 14.92 -0.25
N VAL A 120 22.57 13.91 -0.85
CA VAL A 120 22.99 13.34 -2.15
C VAL A 120 22.66 14.23 -3.34
N LEU A 121 21.64 15.09 -3.25
CA LEU A 121 21.11 15.85 -4.39
C LEU A 121 22.16 16.69 -5.12
N PRO A 122 22.99 17.50 -4.44
CA PRO A 122 24.07 18.24 -5.11
C PRO A 122 25.17 17.30 -5.68
N VAL A 123 25.36 16.14 -5.06
CA VAL A 123 26.43 15.19 -5.45
C VAL A 123 26.07 14.45 -6.75
N ILE A 124 24.78 14.14 -6.95
CA ILE A 124 24.28 13.49 -8.18
C ILE A 124 23.84 14.51 -9.24
N ASP A 125 24.06 15.80 -9.00
CA ASP A 125 23.63 16.91 -9.88
C ASP A 125 22.14 16.81 -10.27
N PHE A 126 21.29 16.51 -9.30
CA PHE A 126 19.85 16.46 -9.49
C PHE A 126 19.14 17.39 -8.51
N ARG A 127 18.64 18.52 -9.01
CA ARG A 127 17.84 19.46 -8.23
C ARG A 127 16.35 19.22 -8.52
N PRO A 128 15.61 18.59 -7.58
CA PRO A 128 14.17 18.42 -7.75
C PRO A 128 13.43 19.75 -7.56
N ASP A 129 12.30 19.91 -8.26
CA ASP A 129 11.31 20.93 -7.97
C ASP A 129 10.44 20.52 -6.79
N ILE A 130 10.19 19.20 -6.69
CA ILE A 130 9.40 18.59 -5.59
C ILE A 130 10.11 17.34 -5.08
N ILE A 131 10.18 17.21 -3.75
CA ILE A 131 10.50 15.95 -3.08
C ILE A 131 9.19 15.37 -2.54
N HIS A 132 8.79 14.21 -3.07
CA HIS A 132 7.60 13.48 -2.67
C HIS A 132 7.99 12.40 -1.67
N CYS A 133 7.68 12.66 -0.40
CA CYS A 133 8.02 11.81 0.75
C CYS A 133 6.88 10.83 1.04
N HIS A 134 7.23 9.61 1.44
CA HIS A 134 6.29 8.53 1.68
C HIS A 134 6.43 7.96 3.09
N ASP A 135 5.39 8.08 3.91
CA ASP A 135 5.29 7.62 5.29
C ASP A 135 6.37 8.17 6.25
N TRP A 136 6.35 7.72 7.49
CA TRP A 136 7.19 8.22 8.57
C TRP A 136 8.70 8.03 8.32
N GLN A 137 9.08 7.03 7.52
CA GLN A 137 10.47 6.74 7.18
C GLN A 137 11.15 7.89 6.42
N THR A 138 10.37 8.74 5.78
CA THR A 138 10.82 9.96 5.10
C THR A 138 10.28 11.23 5.75
N GLY A 139 9.64 11.10 6.90
CA GLY A 139 9.01 12.21 7.62
C GLY A 139 9.98 13.33 8.03
N LEU A 140 11.26 13.01 8.22
CA LEU A 140 12.26 14.03 8.54
C LEU A 140 12.84 14.74 7.32
N VAL A 141 12.54 14.35 6.08
CA VAL A 141 13.04 15.06 4.87
C VAL A 141 12.56 16.51 4.87
N PRO A 142 11.25 16.84 5.02
CA PRO A 142 10.79 18.22 5.10
C PRO A 142 11.37 18.97 6.31
N VAL A 143 11.58 18.27 7.43
CA VAL A 143 12.13 18.84 8.65
C VAL A 143 13.59 19.27 8.44
N TYR A 144 14.43 18.38 7.93
CA TYR A 144 15.85 18.70 7.64
C TYR A 144 15.99 19.75 6.54
N LEU A 145 15.12 19.72 5.52
CA LEU A 145 15.11 20.75 4.50
C LEU A 145 14.93 22.14 5.14
N HIS A 146 13.99 22.26 6.06
CA HIS A 146 13.75 23.50 6.81
C HIS A 146 14.87 23.84 7.80
N ASP A 147 15.43 22.84 8.50
CA ASP A 147 16.43 23.03 9.54
C ASP A 147 17.77 23.56 8.98
N SER A 148 18.40 22.82 8.11
CA SER A 148 19.78 23.05 7.74
C SER A 148 20.03 23.23 6.24
N PHE A 149 19.21 22.65 5.38
CA PHE A 149 19.46 22.66 3.94
C PHE A 149 19.01 23.94 3.23
N GLN A 150 17.98 24.62 3.71
CA GLN A 150 17.53 25.91 3.15
C GLN A 150 18.56 27.04 3.24
N GLN A 151 19.62 26.88 4.02
CA GLN A 151 20.73 27.83 4.05
C GLN A 151 21.59 27.79 2.78
N ASN A 152 21.51 26.70 1.99
CA ASN A 152 22.20 26.53 0.75
C ASN A 152 21.27 26.85 -0.44
N GLN A 153 21.71 27.74 -1.34
CA GLN A 153 20.97 28.20 -2.52
C GLN A 153 20.46 27.02 -3.41
N PHE A 154 21.17 25.90 -3.44
CA PHE A 154 20.75 24.72 -4.19
C PHE A 154 19.34 24.27 -3.81
N PHE A 155 18.95 24.40 -2.55
CA PHE A 155 17.67 23.93 -2.02
C PHE A 155 16.54 24.96 -2.03
N TRP A 156 16.81 26.20 -2.44
CA TRP A 156 15.77 27.23 -2.42
C TRP A 156 14.62 26.92 -3.36
N GLY A 157 13.40 27.06 -2.86
CA GLY A 157 12.18 26.85 -3.63
C GLY A 157 11.81 25.40 -3.89
N ILE A 158 12.59 24.42 -3.41
CA ILE A 158 12.18 23.00 -3.46
C ILE A 158 10.94 22.83 -2.59
N LYS A 159 9.90 22.24 -3.16
CA LYS A 159 8.64 21.91 -2.48
C LYS A 159 8.67 20.49 -1.95
N THR A 160 7.84 20.22 -0.94
CA THR A 160 7.72 18.90 -0.35
C THR A 160 6.27 18.44 -0.27
N ILE A 161 6.04 17.17 -0.55
CA ILE A 161 4.75 16.47 -0.32
C ILE A 161 4.99 15.35 0.67
N MET A 162 4.08 15.18 1.64
CA MET A 162 4.07 14.06 2.55
C MET A 162 2.86 13.18 2.24
N THR A 163 3.07 11.97 1.72
CA THR A 163 2.01 10.98 1.51
C THR A 163 1.92 10.03 2.68
N ILE A 164 0.72 9.93 3.25
CA ILE A 164 0.37 9.01 4.34
C ILE A 164 -0.25 7.76 3.71
N HIS A 165 0.47 6.64 3.72
CA HIS A 165 -0.04 5.35 3.27
C HIS A 165 -0.78 4.62 4.40
N ASN A 166 -0.29 4.73 5.64
CA ASN A 166 -0.95 4.18 6.81
C ASN A 166 -0.58 5.00 8.06
N LEU A 167 -1.53 5.77 8.56
CA LEU A 167 -1.35 6.67 9.70
C LEU A 167 -1.04 5.96 11.03
N LYS A 168 -1.31 4.66 11.12
CA LYS A 168 -0.99 3.86 12.32
C LYS A 168 0.51 3.81 12.61
N PHE A 169 1.35 3.92 11.59
CA PHE A 169 2.81 3.87 11.72
C PHE A 169 3.38 5.30 11.61
N GLN A 170 3.97 5.80 12.71
CA GLN A 170 4.32 7.22 12.83
C GLN A 170 5.79 7.48 13.14
N GLY A 171 6.56 6.46 13.56
CA GLY A 171 7.95 6.65 13.98
C GLY A 171 8.03 7.48 15.28
N VAL A 172 7.59 6.89 16.39
CA VAL A 172 7.45 7.55 17.70
C VAL A 172 8.42 6.97 18.71
N TYR A 173 9.10 7.85 19.43
CA TYR A 173 9.93 7.49 20.57
C TYR A 173 10.16 8.70 21.49
N ASP A 174 10.79 8.50 22.66
CA ASP A 174 11.04 9.61 23.59
C ASP A 174 11.86 10.75 22.96
N VAL A 175 11.51 11.97 23.30
CA VAL A 175 12.11 13.19 22.73
C VAL A 175 13.62 13.25 22.92
N LYS A 176 14.14 12.84 24.10
CA LYS A 176 15.57 12.90 24.38
C LYS A 176 16.36 12.03 23.42
N THR A 177 15.94 10.78 23.26
CA THR A 177 16.59 9.84 22.32
C THR A 177 16.50 10.34 20.88
N ILE A 178 15.34 10.82 20.45
CA ILE A 178 15.18 11.34 19.07
C ILE A 178 16.09 12.56 18.82
N LYS A 179 16.22 13.48 19.79
CA LYS A 179 17.15 14.59 19.65
C LYS A 179 18.59 14.14 19.48
N GLU A 180 19.02 13.18 20.28
CA GLU A 180 20.38 12.62 20.21
C GLU A 180 20.62 11.94 18.84
N LEU A 181 19.65 11.17 18.35
CA LEU A 181 19.75 10.45 17.08
C LEU A 181 19.70 11.36 15.84
N THR A 182 18.88 12.40 15.88
CA THR A 182 18.61 13.26 14.71
C THR A 182 19.52 14.48 14.62
N GLY A 183 20.06 14.93 15.77
CA GLY A 183 20.80 16.18 15.87
C GLY A 183 19.93 17.45 15.79
N LEU A 184 18.59 17.30 15.80
CA LEU A 184 17.66 18.43 15.78
C LEU A 184 17.63 19.15 17.13
N SER A 185 17.50 20.48 17.11
CA SER A 185 17.43 21.31 18.30
C SER A 185 16.07 21.24 19.00
N ASP A 186 16.00 21.77 20.23
CA ASP A 186 14.74 21.88 21.01
C ASP A 186 13.62 22.61 20.28
N TYR A 187 13.97 23.49 19.35
CA TYR A 187 13.03 24.22 18.51
C TYR A 187 12.02 23.29 17.78
N TYR A 188 12.48 22.08 17.40
CA TYR A 188 11.63 21.13 16.66
C TYR A 188 10.75 20.25 17.55
N PHE A 189 11.01 20.20 18.86
CA PHE A 189 10.30 19.31 19.79
C PHE A 189 9.28 20.06 20.66
N THR A 190 8.40 20.79 20.01
CA THR A 190 7.27 21.50 20.59
C THR A 190 5.95 20.89 20.08
N PRO A 191 4.81 21.07 20.83
CA PRO A 191 3.52 20.47 20.46
C PRO A 191 2.97 20.89 19.08
N ASP A 192 3.42 22.03 18.56
CA ASP A 192 3.11 22.50 17.21
C ASP A 192 4.01 21.91 16.11
N LYS A 193 5.04 21.14 16.48
CA LYS A 193 6.00 20.54 15.54
C LYS A 193 6.08 19.01 15.69
N LEU A 194 7.25 18.48 16.11
CA LEU A 194 7.47 17.03 16.20
C LEU A 194 6.96 16.39 17.48
N GLU A 195 6.77 17.15 18.57
CA GLU A 195 6.29 16.55 19.82
C GLU A 195 4.82 16.16 19.69
N ALA A 196 4.50 14.94 20.10
CA ALA A 196 3.15 14.42 20.24
C ALA A 196 3.05 13.55 21.50
N TYR A 197 2.19 13.94 22.45
CA TYR A 197 1.97 13.20 23.70
C TYR A 197 3.25 12.94 24.51
N LYS A 198 4.15 13.91 24.53
CA LYS A 198 5.48 13.93 25.19
C LYS A 198 6.57 13.13 24.46
N ASP A 199 6.24 12.47 23.36
CA ASP A 199 7.19 11.77 22.49
C ASP A 199 7.47 12.58 21.23
N GLY A 200 8.59 12.29 20.56
CA GLY A 200 8.87 12.79 19.22
C GLY A 200 8.22 11.90 18.16
N ASN A 201 7.71 12.49 17.08
CA ASN A 201 6.95 11.80 16.05
C ASN A 201 7.41 12.24 14.64
N PHE A 202 8.00 11.33 13.88
CA PHE A 202 8.57 11.62 12.57
C PHE A 202 7.51 11.95 11.53
N LEU A 203 6.41 11.20 11.50
CA LEU A 203 5.32 11.46 10.56
C LEU A 203 4.68 12.81 10.85
N LYS A 204 4.47 13.15 12.12
CA LYS A 204 3.98 14.48 12.52
C LYS A 204 4.90 15.58 11.99
N GLY A 205 6.21 15.42 12.14
CA GLY A 205 7.18 16.35 11.56
C GLY A 205 7.01 16.51 10.05
N GLY A 206 6.89 15.42 9.33
CA GLY A 206 6.63 15.42 7.88
C GLY A 206 5.33 16.17 7.52
N ILE A 207 4.24 15.91 8.24
CA ILE A 207 2.94 16.57 8.03
C ILE A 207 3.02 18.07 8.32
N VAL A 208 3.72 18.47 9.38
CA VAL A 208 3.82 19.88 9.78
C VAL A 208 4.66 20.68 8.77
N PHE A 209 5.80 20.14 8.33
CA PHE A 209 6.78 20.88 7.53
C PHE A 209 6.62 20.72 6.01
N ALA A 210 5.84 19.75 5.53
CA ALA A 210 5.57 19.62 4.10
C ALA A 210 4.67 20.75 3.56
N ASP A 211 4.89 21.14 2.31
CA ASP A 211 4.03 22.12 1.62
C ASP A 211 2.62 21.56 1.41
N ALA A 212 2.50 20.27 1.09
CA ALA A 212 1.22 19.58 0.94
C ALA A 212 1.24 18.18 1.54
N VAL A 213 0.06 17.68 1.87
CA VAL A 213 -0.14 16.34 2.45
C VAL A 213 -1.11 15.57 1.56
N THR A 214 -0.80 14.31 1.28
CA THR A 214 -1.73 13.41 0.59
C THR A 214 -1.94 12.13 1.38
N THR A 215 -3.04 11.46 1.09
CA THR A 215 -3.28 10.09 1.48
C THR A 215 -3.93 9.32 0.34
N VAL A 216 -4.11 8.04 0.52
CA VAL A 216 -4.32 7.08 -0.56
C VAL A 216 -5.79 6.77 -0.88
N SER A 217 -6.73 7.56 -0.37
CA SER A 217 -8.14 7.57 -0.80
C SER A 217 -8.87 8.80 -0.27
N ASN A 218 -9.98 9.18 -0.91
CA ASN A 218 -10.79 10.32 -0.48
C ASN A 218 -11.47 10.05 0.86
N THR A 219 -12.10 8.89 1.01
CA THR A 219 -12.74 8.50 2.27
C THR A 219 -11.71 8.44 3.41
N TYR A 220 -10.51 7.89 3.18
CA TYR A 220 -9.48 7.87 4.22
C TYR A 220 -8.99 9.27 4.59
N ALA A 221 -8.90 10.21 3.64
CA ALA A 221 -8.58 11.61 3.94
C ALA A 221 -9.62 12.26 4.88
N ASP A 222 -10.88 11.83 4.84
CA ASP A 222 -11.91 12.28 5.78
C ASP A 222 -11.87 11.50 7.09
N GLU A 223 -11.68 10.20 7.06
CA GLU A 223 -11.59 9.33 8.24
C GLU A 223 -10.47 9.76 9.19
N ILE A 224 -9.25 10.01 8.69
CA ILE A 224 -8.08 10.37 9.51
C ILE A 224 -8.20 11.75 10.19
N LYS A 225 -9.17 12.55 9.83
CA LYS A 225 -9.54 13.80 10.53
C LYS A 225 -10.44 13.54 11.74
N THR A 226 -10.86 12.31 11.99
CA THR A 226 -11.72 11.93 13.12
C THR A 226 -10.89 11.27 14.23
N PRO A 227 -11.32 11.35 15.50
CA PRO A 227 -10.57 10.77 16.62
C PRO A 227 -10.34 9.26 16.48
N PHE A 228 -11.29 8.52 15.92
CA PHE A 228 -11.19 7.06 15.79
C PHE A 228 -10.10 6.61 14.81
N TYR A 229 -10.00 7.27 13.65
CA TYR A 229 -9.03 6.90 12.60
C TYR A 229 -7.76 7.76 12.61
N GLY A 230 -7.76 8.86 13.36
CA GLY A 230 -6.68 9.86 13.32
C GLY A 230 -5.44 9.48 14.12
N GLU A 231 -5.44 8.34 14.84
CA GLU A 231 -4.28 7.82 15.57
C GLU A 231 -3.56 8.90 16.41
N GLY A 232 -4.35 9.79 17.04
CA GLY A 232 -3.87 10.93 17.83
C GLY A 232 -3.41 12.16 17.03
N LEU A 233 -3.45 12.13 15.70
CA LEU A 233 -3.10 13.25 14.83
C LEU A 233 -4.29 13.91 14.13
N ASP A 234 -5.52 13.54 14.49
CA ASP A 234 -6.76 14.06 13.89
C ASP A 234 -6.88 15.59 13.97
N GLY A 235 -6.46 16.19 15.08
CA GLY A 235 -6.42 17.65 15.24
C GLY A 235 -5.49 18.34 14.25
N LEU A 236 -4.28 17.82 14.07
CA LEU A 236 -3.32 18.29 13.08
C LEU A 236 -3.88 18.14 11.66
N LEU A 237 -4.45 16.99 11.34
CA LEU A 237 -4.99 16.70 10.01
C LEU A 237 -6.21 17.58 9.68
N ARG A 238 -7.04 17.92 10.67
CA ARG A 238 -8.08 18.95 10.50
C ARG A 238 -7.47 20.33 10.21
N ALA A 239 -6.42 20.71 10.93
CA ALA A 239 -5.71 21.97 10.68
C ALA A 239 -5.07 22.02 9.29
N ARG A 240 -4.66 20.87 8.75
CA ARG A 240 -4.08 20.74 7.41
C ARG A 240 -5.11 20.44 6.31
N SER A 241 -6.41 20.52 6.57
CA SER A 241 -7.48 20.14 5.63
C SER A 241 -7.36 20.80 4.26
N ASN A 242 -6.90 22.06 4.19
CA ASN A 242 -6.73 22.80 2.93
C ASN A 242 -5.58 22.26 2.04
N SER A 243 -4.62 21.57 2.63
CA SER A 243 -3.47 20.98 1.93
C SER A 243 -3.50 19.45 1.91
N LEU A 244 -4.49 18.82 2.55
CA LEU A 244 -4.68 17.37 2.58
C LEU A 244 -5.57 16.94 1.42
N ARG A 245 -5.09 16.04 0.58
CA ARG A 245 -5.84 15.46 -0.53
C ARG A 245 -5.81 13.93 -0.49
N GLY A 246 -6.95 13.30 -0.78
CA GLY A 246 -7.02 11.86 -1.04
C GLY A 246 -6.83 11.58 -2.53
N ILE A 247 -5.89 10.71 -2.87
CA ILE A 247 -5.65 10.24 -4.25
C ILE A 247 -5.62 8.72 -4.21
N VAL A 248 -6.62 8.09 -4.84
CA VAL A 248 -6.73 6.63 -4.85
C VAL A 248 -5.57 6.01 -5.62
N ASN A 249 -4.94 4.98 -5.05
CA ASN A 249 -3.89 4.22 -5.73
C ASN A 249 -4.45 3.44 -6.92
N GLY A 250 -3.57 3.14 -7.88
CA GLY A 250 -3.85 2.23 -8.97
C GLY A 250 -3.18 0.86 -8.77
N ILE A 251 -3.27 0.04 -9.79
CA ILE A 251 -2.51 -1.21 -9.94
C ILE A 251 -1.81 -1.23 -11.31
N ASP A 252 -0.72 -1.98 -11.40
CA ASP A 252 -0.01 -2.15 -12.67
C ASP A 252 -0.73 -3.20 -13.54
N TYR A 253 -1.26 -2.77 -14.69
CA TYR A 253 -1.97 -3.63 -15.62
C TYR A 253 -1.04 -4.49 -16.48
N ASN A 254 0.28 -4.33 -16.39
CA ASN A 254 1.22 -5.28 -16.95
C ASN A 254 1.36 -6.53 -16.06
N ASP A 255 1.32 -6.33 -14.74
CA ASP A 255 1.43 -7.41 -13.76
C ASP A 255 0.05 -8.04 -13.49
N PHE A 256 -1.01 -7.22 -13.36
CA PHE A 256 -2.37 -7.67 -13.05
C PHE A 256 -3.29 -7.59 -14.28
N ASN A 257 -3.16 -8.56 -15.17
CA ASN A 257 -3.97 -8.68 -16.37
C ASN A 257 -4.32 -10.14 -16.67
N PRO A 258 -5.59 -10.58 -16.47
CA PRO A 258 -5.97 -11.98 -16.67
C PRO A 258 -5.80 -12.47 -18.12
N GLU A 259 -5.65 -11.58 -19.10
CA GLU A 259 -5.43 -11.93 -20.50
C GLU A 259 -3.99 -12.38 -20.79
N THR A 260 -3.02 -11.85 -20.03
CA THR A 260 -1.58 -12.10 -20.25
C THR A 260 -0.89 -12.80 -19.07
N ASP A 261 -1.57 -12.94 -17.94
CA ASP A 261 -1.01 -13.48 -16.72
C ASP A 261 -0.54 -14.93 -16.88
N ILE A 262 0.75 -15.14 -16.68
CA ILE A 262 1.41 -16.46 -16.82
C ILE A 262 1.10 -17.42 -15.68
N ASN A 263 0.59 -16.90 -14.53
CA ASN A 263 0.29 -17.71 -13.36
C ASN A 263 -1.04 -18.46 -13.49
N LEU A 264 -1.88 -18.10 -14.47
CA LEU A 264 -3.22 -18.66 -14.64
C LEU A 264 -3.21 -19.97 -15.43
N SER A 265 -4.03 -20.89 -15.00
CA SER A 265 -4.30 -22.16 -15.73
C SER A 265 -5.04 -21.91 -17.05
N ALA A 266 -5.90 -20.90 -17.07
CA ALA A 266 -6.61 -20.45 -18.26
C ALA A 266 -6.69 -18.91 -18.25
N ARG A 267 -6.08 -18.28 -19.24
CA ARG A 267 -6.14 -16.82 -19.42
C ARG A 267 -7.49 -16.40 -19.96
N TYR A 268 -7.92 -15.20 -19.62
CA TYR A 268 -9.23 -14.69 -20.03
C TYR A 268 -9.28 -13.17 -20.07
N ASN A 269 -10.32 -12.66 -20.72
CA ASN A 269 -10.68 -11.25 -20.76
C ASN A 269 -12.19 -11.08 -20.48
N ALA A 270 -12.69 -9.85 -20.60
CA ALA A 270 -14.10 -9.53 -20.35
C ALA A 270 -15.10 -10.32 -21.22
N THR A 271 -14.69 -10.83 -22.38
CA THR A 271 -15.58 -11.62 -23.25
C THR A 271 -15.53 -13.12 -22.96
N THR A 272 -14.46 -13.63 -22.36
CA THR A 272 -14.22 -15.07 -22.17
C THR A 272 -14.30 -15.54 -20.72
N PHE A 273 -14.36 -14.63 -19.74
CA PHE A 273 -14.31 -14.97 -18.30
C PHE A 273 -15.35 -16.01 -17.89
N ARG A 274 -16.53 -16.00 -18.49
CA ARG A 274 -17.64 -16.92 -18.15
C ARG A 274 -17.25 -18.41 -18.25
N LYS A 275 -16.33 -18.72 -19.14
CA LYS A 275 -15.81 -20.08 -19.35
C LYS A 275 -14.46 -20.29 -18.64
N GLU A 276 -13.58 -19.33 -18.76
CA GLU A 276 -12.18 -19.50 -18.38
C GLU A 276 -11.98 -19.37 -16.87
N LYS A 277 -12.76 -18.52 -16.15
CA LYS A 277 -12.70 -18.48 -14.67
C LYS A 277 -13.09 -19.82 -14.04
N VAL A 278 -14.04 -20.53 -14.63
CA VAL A 278 -14.43 -21.87 -14.14
C VAL A 278 -13.27 -22.86 -14.23
N LYS A 279 -12.46 -22.80 -15.30
CA LYS A 279 -11.28 -23.66 -15.42
C LYS A 279 -10.23 -23.34 -14.36
N ASN A 280 -9.98 -22.05 -14.08
CA ASN A 280 -9.10 -21.62 -13.00
C ASN A 280 -9.62 -22.10 -11.62
N LYS A 281 -10.93 -22.02 -11.38
CA LYS A 281 -11.55 -22.52 -10.15
C LYS A 281 -11.34 -24.02 -9.97
N ILE A 282 -11.67 -24.83 -10.98
CA ILE A 282 -11.50 -26.29 -10.91
C ILE A 282 -10.04 -26.68 -10.67
N GLN A 283 -9.11 -25.99 -11.36
CA GLN A 283 -7.68 -26.27 -11.16
C GLN A 283 -7.23 -25.89 -9.74
N LEU A 284 -7.68 -24.75 -9.21
CA LEU A 284 -7.35 -24.34 -7.86
C LEU A 284 -7.95 -25.28 -6.80
N GLN A 285 -9.20 -25.69 -6.98
CA GLN A 285 -9.86 -26.71 -6.13
C GLN A 285 -9.04 -28.01 -6.07
N LYS A 286 -8.60 -28.50 -7.23
CA LYS A 286 -7.77 -29.68 -7.33
C LYS A 286 -6.42 -29.53 -6.61
N ASP A 287 -5.74 -28.42 -6.86
CA ASP A 287 -4.39 -28.19 -6.31
C ASP A 287 -4.40 -27.99 -4.79
N LEU A 288 -5.50 -27.46 -4.25
CA LEU A 288 -5.67 -27.19 -2.82
C LEU A 288 -6.45 -28.27 -2.07
N GLY A 289 -6.86 -29.37 -2.73
CA GLY A 289 -7.60 -30.45 -2.10
C GLY A 289 -9.04 -30.10 -1.71
N LEU A 290 -9.63 -29.09 -2.35
CA LEU A 290 -11.05 -28.74 -2.18
C LEU A 290 -11.94 -29.68 -3.00
N GLU A 291 -13.23 -29.78 -2.61
CA GLU A 291 -14.23 -30.45 -3.43
C GLU A 291 -14.27 -29.79 -4.82
N GLN A 292 -14.18 -30.62 -5.88
CA GLN A 292 -14.21 -30.13 -7.25
C GLN A 292 -15.66 -29.88 -7.68
N ASP A 293 -16.18 -28.72 -7.34
CA ASP A 293 -17.49 -28.25 -7.75
C ASP A 293 -17.40 -26.91 -8.48
N PRO A 294 -17.57 -26.88 -9.82
CA PRO A 294 -17.50 -25.64 -10.59
C PRO A 294 -18.62 -24.65 -10.25
N LYS A 295 -19.70 -25.11 -9.61
CA LYS A 295 -20.84 -24.28 -9.22
C LYS A 295 -20.72 -23.69 -7.83
N ALA A 296 -19.88 -24.27 -6.95
CA ALA A 296 -19.68 -23.74 -5.60
C ALA A 296 -19.14 -22.29 -5.69
N MET A 297 -19.74 -21.38 -4.91
CA MET A 297 -19.24 -20.02 -4.78
C MET A 297 -17.91 -20.03 -4.01
N MET A 298 -16.84 -19.64 -4.65
CA MET A 298 -15.51 -19.55 -4.03
C MET A 298 -15.24 -18.14 -3.55
N ILE A 299 -14.91 -18.00 -2.26
CA ILE A 299 -14.54 -16.74 -1.62
C ILE A 299 -13.02 -16.75 -1.38
N GLY A 300 -12.31 -15.81 -2.01
CA GLY A 300 -10.88 -15.60 -1.83
C GLY A 300 -10.59 -14.59 -0.73
N ILE A 301 -9.49 -14.81 0.00
CA ILE A 301 -8.91 -13.89 0.98
C ILE A 301 -7.40 -13.89 0.76
N VAL A 302 -6.83 -12.75 0.44
CA VAL A 302 -5.37 -12.56 0.27
C VAL A 302 -4.96 -11.33 1.07
N SER A 303 -4.24 -11.53 2.18
CA SER A 303 -3.91 -10.43 3.07
C SER A 303 -2.83 -10.79 4.09
N ARG A 304 -2.23 -9.76 4.70
CA ARG A 304 -1.54 -9.94 5.98
C ARG A 304 -2.57 -10.26 7.05
N LEU A 305 -2.30 -11.28 7.88
CA LEU A 305 -3.23 -11.75 8.90
C LEU A 305 -3.07 -10.92 10.19
N THR A 306 -3.68 -9.75 10.23
CA THR A 306 -3.59 -8.78 11.32
C THR A 306 -4.98 -8.29 11.75
N ASP A 307 -5.09 -7.69 12.94
CA ASP A 307 -6.33 -7.09 13.45
C ASP A 307 -6.96 -6.08 12.49
N GLN A 308 -6.13 -5.31 11.81
CA GLN A 308 -6.58 -4.33 10.82
C GLN A 308 -7.52 -4.93 9.77
N LYS A 309 -7.34 -6.20 9.44
CA LYS A 309 -8.02 -6.87 8.31
C LYS A 309 -9.35 -7.53 8.67
N GLY A 310 -9.77 -7.46 9.93
CA GLY A 310 -11.10 -7.92 10.35
C GLY A 310 -11.24 -9.43 10.49
N PHE A 311 -10.16 -10.16 10.77
CA PHE A 311 -10.20 -11.61 10.90
C PHE A 311 -10.89 -12.08 12.16
N ASP A 312 -11.05 -11.26 13.18
CA ASP A 312 -11.90 -11.50 14.34
C ASP A 312 -13.39 -11.63 13.94
N LEU A 313 -13.88 -10.82 13.00
CA LEU A 313 -15.23 -10.96 12.45
C LEU A 313 -15.38 -12.30 11.72
N ILE A 314 -14.39 -12.70 10.92
CA ILE A 314 -14.39 -13.97 10.19
C ILE A 314 -14.38 -15.13 11.20
N ALA A 315 -13.50 -15.08 12.20
CA ALA A 315 -13.43 -16.12 13.25
C ALA A 315 -14.78 -16.35 13.92
N TYR A 316 -15.54 -15.27 14.17
CA TYR A 316 -16.83 -15.36 14.86
C TYR A 316 -17.91 -16.07 14.05
N ILE A 317 -17.92 -15.91 12.71
CA ILE A 317 -19.01 -16.45 11.86
C ILE A 317 -18.61 -17.70 11.05
N MET A 318 -17.36 -18.14 11.15
CA MET A 318 -16.82 -19.15 10.23
C MET A 318 -17.58 -20.49 10.31
N ASP A 319 -17.93 -20.94 11.51
CA ASP A 319 -18.72 -22.19 11.68
C ASP A 319 -20.11 -22.08 11.04
N GLU A 320 -20.73 -20.91 11.12
CA GLU A 320 -22.02 -20.65 10.50
C GLU A 320 -21.90 -20.53 8.97
N LEU A 321 -20.91 -19.79 8.49
CA LEU A 321 -20.64 -19.60 7.06
C LEU A 321 -20.31 -20.94 6.38
N CYS A 322 -19.61 -21.84 7.07
CA CYS A 322 -19.29 -23.16 6.51
C CYS A 322 -20.48 -24.10 6.38
N GLN A 323 -21.68 -23.75 6.89
CA GLN A 323 -22.93 -24.48 6.60
C GLN A 323 -23.52 -24.06 5.25
N ASP A 324 -23.17 -22.88 4.74
CA ASP A 324 -23.65 -22.36 3.46
C ASP A 324 -22.91 -23.01 2.27
N SER A 325 -23.39 -22.80 1.04
CA SER A 325 -22.83 -23.42 -0.17
C SER A 325 -21.62 -22.66 -0.71
N VAL A 326 -20.62 -22.45 0.13
CA VAL A 326 -19.42 -21.69 -0.19
C VAL A 326 -18.13 -22.50 0.02
N GLN A 327 -17.10 -22.16 -0.73
CA GLN A 327 -15.72 -22.57 -0.46
C GLN A 327 -14.88 -21.34 -0.11
N ILE A 328 -13.89 -21.50 0.77
CA ILE A 328 -13.06 -20.40 1.26
C ILE A 328 -11.59 -20.74 1.03
N VAL A 329 -10.87 -19.83 0.37
CA VAL A 329 -9.42 -19.94 0.16
C VAL A 329 -8.75 -18.73 0.77
N ALA A 330 -7.94 -18.94 1.80
CA ALA A 330 -7.19 -17.86 2.46
C ALA A 330 -5.69 -18.01 2.22
N LEU A 331 -5.04 -16.94 1.80
CA LEU A 331 -3.58 -16.84 1.60
C LEU A 331 -3.03 -15.69 2.42
N GLY A 332 -2.02 -15.94 3.23
CA GLY A 332 -1.29 -14.91 3.97
C GLY A 332 -0.58 -15.40 5.19
N THR A 333 0.19 -14.52 5.81
CA THR A 333 0.88 -14.71 7.08
C THR A 333 0.67 -13.50 7.98
N GLY A 334 0.87 -13.65 9.29
CA GLY A 334 0.77 -12.53 10.23
C GLY A 334 0.71 -12.97 11.68
N ASP A 335 -0.31 -12.54 12.40
CA ASP A 335 -0.50 -12.90 13.80
C ASP A 335 -0.83 -14.38 13.95
N GLU A 336 -0.08 -15.08 14.80
CA GLU A 336 -0.17 -16.53 15.00
C GLU A 336 -1.61 -16.99 15.31
N ARG A 337 -2.39 -16.19 16.05
CA ARG A 337 -3.78 -16.51 16.36
C ARG A 337 -4.67 -16.64 15.12
N TYR A 338 -4.45 -15.79 14.10
CA TYR A 338 -5.20 -15.86 12.84
C TYR A 338 -4.68 -16.94 11.91
N GLU A 339 -3.37 -17.16 11.89
CA GLU A 339 -2.80 -18.32 11.19
C GLU A 339 -3.37 -19.65 11.73
N ASN A 340 -3.39 -19.80 13.06
CA ASN A 340 -3.93 -20.99 13.72
C ASN A 340 -5.45 -21.13 13.54
N MET A 341 -6.18 -20.00 13.53
CA MET A 341 -7.62 -20.00 13.21
C MET A 341 -7.88 -20.58 11.82
N PHE A 342 -7.18 -20.12 10.80
CA PHE A 342 -7.36 -20.64 9.43
C PHE A 342 -6.93 -22.11 9.30
N ARG A 343 -5.82 -22.52 9.92
CA ARG A 343 -5.41 -23.94 9.97
C ARG A 343 -6.45 -24.81 10.64
N HIS A 344 -7.08 -24.33 11.73
CA HIS A 344 -8.17 -25.04 12.41
C HIS A 344 -9.39 -25.22 11.49
N PHE A 345 -9.81 -24.18 10.77
CA PHE A 345 -10.98 -24.28 9.88
C PHE A 345 -10.69 -25.10 8.61
N ASP A 346 -9.48 -25.10 8.10
CA ASP A 346 -9.03 -26.00 7.03
C ASP A 346 -9.15 -27.48 7.47
N TRP A 347 -8.65 -27.79 8.68
CA TRP A 347 -8.78 -29.11 9.26
C TRP A 347 -10.26 -29.50 9.51
N LYS A 348 -11.04 -28.60 10.11
CA LYS A 348 -12.43 -28.86 10.50
C LYS A 348 -13.37 -29.02 9.31
N TYR A 349 -13.15 -28.22 8.27
CA TYR A 349 -13.97 -28.18 7.06
C TYR A 349 -13.17 -28.58 5.83
N HIS A 350 -12.48 -29.73 5.96
CA HIS A 350 -11.66 -30.25 4.87
C HIS A 350 -12.48 -30.41 3.57
N GLY A 351 -11.88 -29.99 2.45
CA GLY A 351 -12.55 -29.96 1.14
C GLY A 351 -13.41 -28.71 0.89
N LYS A 352 -13.65 -27.87 1.90
CA LYS A 352 -14.45 -26.65 1.83
C LYS A 352 -13.65 -25.39 2.14
N VAL A 353 -12.72 -25.47 3.08
CA VAL A 353 -11.80 -24.39 3.47
C VAL A 353 -10.38 -24.80 3.14
N SER A 354 -9.59 -23.90 2.59
CA SER A 354 -8.17 -24.08 2.36
C SER A 354 -7.37 -22.91 2.91
N ALA A 355 -6.43 -23.18 3.81
CA ALA A 355 -5.56 -22.20 4.45
C ALA A 355 -4.12 -22.29 3.92
N GLN A 356 -3.70 -21.30 3.15
CA GLN A 356 -2.36 -21.19 2.60
C GLN A 356 -1.56 -20.17 3.43
N ILE A 357 -0.86 -20.67 4.47
CA ILE A 357 -0.19 -19.83 5.47
C ILE A 357 1.27 -19.59 5.04
N TYR A 358 1.41 -18.84 3.97
CA TYR A 358 2.69 -18.39 3.43
C TYR A 358 2.48 -17.15 2.53
N TYR A 359 3.57 -16.53 2.10
CA TYR A 359 3.54 -15.48 1.08
C TYR A 359 3.88 -16.07 -0.29
N ASP A 360 2.98 -15.92 -1.25
CA ASP A 360 3.20 -16.33 -2.63
C ASP A 360 2.38 -15.46 -3.58
N GLU A 361 3.07 -14.67 -4.40
CA GLU A 361 2.44 -13.75 -5.35
C GLU A 361 1.73 -14.52 -6.49
N SER A 362 2.33 -15.59 -7.00
CA SER A 362 1.72 -16.44 -8.03
C SER A 362 0.40 -17.07 -7.54
N MET A 363 0.37 -17.56 -6.29
CA MET A 363 -0.84 -18.08 -5.68
C MET A 363 -1.92 -17.00 -5.54
N SER A 364 -1.54 -15.75 -5.21
CA SER A 364 -2.51 -14.65 -5.12
C SER A 364 -3.22 -14.40 -6.45
N HIS A 365 -2.49 -14.38 -7.57
CA HIS A 365 -3.06 -14.26 -8.92
C HIS A 365 -4.04 -15.38 -9.24
N ARG A 366 -3.70 -16.60 -8.86
CA ARG A 366 -4.58 -17.77 -9.05
C ARG A 366 -5.85 -17.66 -8.22
N ILE A 367 -5.78 -17.14 -6.99
CA ILE A 367 -6.94 -16.90 -6.13
C ILE A 367 -7.83 -15.81 -6.74
N TYR A 368 -7.28 -14.69 -7.19
CA TYR A 368 -8.07 -13.67 -7.88
C TYR A 368 -8.78 -14.21 -9.12
N ALA A 369 -8.13 -15.07 -9.90
CA ALA A 369 -8.71 -15.62 -11.12
C ALA A 369 -9.77 -16.71 -10.86
N ALA A 370 -9.58 -17.53 -9.84
CA ALA A 370 -10.44 -18.67 -9.54
C ALA A 370 -11.68 -18.30 -8.70
N SER A 371 -11.56 -17.31 -7.81
CA SER A 371 -12.64 -16.92 -6.90
C SER A 371 -13.80 -16.24 -7.61
N ASP A 372 -15.00 -16.35 -7.06
CA ASP A 372 -16.18 -15.62 -7.48
C ASP A 372 -16.31 -14.32 -6.69
N ALA A 373 -16.04 -14.37 -5.38
CA ALA A 373 -16.03 -13.23 -4.49
C ALA A 373 -14.70 -13.10 -3.74
N PHE A 374 -14.43 -11.90 -3.26
CA PHE A 374 -13.21 -11.57 -2.53
C PHE A 374 -13.55 -10.80 -1.26
N LEU A 375 -13.20 -11.34 -0.09
CA LEU A 375 -13.65 -10.80 1.21
C LEU A 375 -12.59 -9.90 1.85
N MET A 376 -12.96 -8.66 2.15
CA MET A 376 -12.12 -7.67 2.85
C MET A 376 -12.93 -6.93 3.95
N PRO A 377 -13.11 -7.53 5.15
CA PRO A 377 -13.90 -6.93 6.22
C PRO A 377 -13.08 -6.00 7.12
N SER A 378 -12.20 -5.21 6.55
CA SER A 378 -11.18 -4.43 7.26
C SER A 378 -11.78 -3.46 8.29
N LEU A 379 -11.14 -3.37 9.46
CA LEU A 379 -11.45 -2.37 10.49
C LEU A 379 -11.14 -0.95 9.96
N PHE A 380 -10.03 -0.81 9.27
CA PHE A 380 -9.69 0.35 8.46
C PHE A 380 -8.82 -0.10 7.27
N GLU A 381 -8.96 0.57 6.13
CA GLU A 381 -8.21 0.25 4.91
C GLU A 381 -7.89 1.55 4.17
N PRO A 382 -6.68 2.11 4.33
CA PRO A 382 -6.34 3.39 3.71
C PRO A 382 -6.66 3.45 2.21
N CYS A 383 -6.23 2.48 1.45
CA CYS A 383 -6.62 2.29 0.05
C CYS A 383 -7.15 0.88 -0.21
N GLY A 384 -6.34 -0.12 0.12
CA GLY A 384 -6.53 -1.47 -0.38
C GLY A 384 -6.12 -1.59 -1.86
N LEU A 385 -5.37 -2.64 -2.18
CA LEU A 385 -5.01 -2.97 -3.57
C LEU A 385 -5.69 -4.27 -4.00
N SER A 386 -5.90 -5.20 -3.08
CA SER A 386 -6.46 -6.52 -3.38
C SER A 386 -7.86 -6.45 -3.98
N GLN A 387 -8.71 -5.50 -3.57
CA GLN A 387 -10.02 -5.29 -4.20
C GLN A 387 -9.88 -4.77 -5.64
N LEU A 388 -8.88 -3.92 -5.92
CA LEU A 388 -8.62 -3.44 -7.28
C LEU A 388 -8.18 -4.60 -8.19
N MET A 389 -7.29 -5.44 -7.67
CA MET A 389 -6.83 -6.65 -8.34
C MET A 389 -8.01 -7.61 -8.57
N SER A 390 -8.84 -7.85 -7.55
CA SER A 390 -10.01 -8.73 -7.68
C SER A 390 -11.01 -8.22 -8.72
N LEU A 391 -11.31 -6.91 -8.73
CA LEU A 391 -12.17 -6.29 -9.76
C LEU A 391 -11.60 -6.50 -11.16
N ARG A 392 -10.28 -6.30 -11.34
CA ARG A 392 -9.60 -6.51 -12.62
C ARG A 392 -9.73 -7.95 -13.11
N TYR A 393 -9.72 -8.92 -12.20
CA TYR A 393 -9.87 -10.36 -12.50
C TYR A 393 -11.35 -10.82 -12.53
N GLY A 394 -12.30 -9.90 -12.41
CA GLY A 394 -13.73 -10.22 -12.43
C GLY A 394 -14.20 -11.01 -11.21
N THR A 395 -13.54 -10.83 -10.09
CA THR A 395 -13.88 -11.40 -8.77
C THR A 395 -14.48 -10.30 -7.92
N LEU A 396 -15.74 -10.47 -7.52
CA LEU A 396 -16.51 -9.38 -6.92
C LEU A 396 -16.15 -9.17 -5.45
N PRO A 397 -15.69 -7.97 -5.04
CA PRO A 397 -15.36 -7.70 -3.64
C PRO A 397 -16.60 -7.70 -2.74
N ILE A 398 -16.44 -8.25 -1.54
CA ILE A 398 -17.34 -8.08 -0.41
C ILE A 398 -16.55 -7.34 0.66
N VAL A 399 -16.88 -6.08 0.93
CA VAL A 399 -16.02 -5.20 1.71
C VAL A 399 -16.77 -4.48 2.82
N ARG A 400 -16.06 -4.08 3.87
CA ARG A 400 -16.57 -3.05 4.77
C ARG A 400 -16.34 -1.66 4.16
N GLU A 401 -17.31 -0.75 4.35
CA GLU A 401 -17.27 0.62 3.84
C GLU A 401 -16.31 1.49 4.66
N THR A 402 -15.01 1.40 4.36
CA THR A 402 -13.94 2.21 4.97
C THR A 402 -12.87 2.53 3.94
N GLY A 403 -12.28 3.73 4.06
CA GLY A 403 -11.16 4.18 3.23
C GLY A 403 -11.34 3.90 1.74
N GLY A 404 -10.29 3.36 1.12
CA GLY A 404 -10.31 3.04 -0.31
C GLY A 404 -11.29 1.95 -0.72
N LEU A 405 -11.72 1.08 0.20
CA LEU A 405 -12.76 0.09 -0.10
C LEU A 405 -14.09 0.77 -0.43
N LYS A 406 -14.46 1.82 0.33
CA LYS A 406 -15.65 2.62 0.05
C LYS A 406 -15.54 3.40 -1.25
N ASP A 407 -14.36 3.90 -1.57
CA ASP A 407 -14.12 4.70 -2.78
C ASP A 407 -14.11 3.86 -4.08
N THR A 408 -13.79 2.57 -3.99
CA THR A 408 -13.51 1.74 -5.17
C THR A 408 -14.51 0.62 -5.44
N VAL A 409 -15.29 0.22 -4.42
CA VAL A 409 -16.31 -0.82 -4.56
C VAL A 409 -17.70 -0.19 -4.49
N GLU A 410 -18.40 -0.22 -5.62
CA GLU A 410 -19.78 0.23 -5.72
C GLU A 410 -20.71 -0.90 -5.31
N PRO A 411 -21.52 -0.75 -4.24
CA PRO A 411 -22.41 -1.81 -3.78
C PRO A 411 -23.50 -2.11 -4.81
N TYR A 412 -23.81 -3.40 -4.97
CA TYR A 412 -24.85 -3.84 -5.87
C TYR A 412 -26.21 -3.32 -5.46
N ASN A 413 -26.89 -2.68 -6.41
CA ASN A 413 -28.28 -2.25 -6.30
C ASN A 413 -29.13 -3.08 -7.27
N GLU A 414 -29.94 -4.00 -6.72
CA GLU A 414 -30.75 -4.90 -7.54
C GLU A 414 -31.93 -4.21 -8.26
N PHE A 415 -32.34 -3.02 -7.81
CA PHE A 415 -33.43 -2.25 -8.41
C PHE A 415 -32.95 -1.46 -9.64
N GLU A 416 -31.73 -0.94 -9.57
CA GLU A 416 -31.12 -0.16 -10.65
C GLU A 416 -30.23 -1.01 -11.56
N GLY A 417 -29.84 -2.19 -11.10
CA GLY A 417 -28.92 -3.08 -11.83
C GLY A 417 -27.48 -2.54 -11.89
N THR A 418 -27.07 -1.71 -10.92
CA THR A 418 -25.73 -1.11 -10.80
C THR A 418 -24.87 -1.86 -9.80
N GLY A 419 -23.59 -1.47 -9.68
CA GLY A 419 -22.65 -2.00 -8.69
C GLY A 419 -21.59 -2.92 -9.27
N THR A 420 -20.50 -3.06 -8.51
CA THR A 420 -19.30 -3.86 -8.85
C THR A 420 -18.91 -4.84 -7.73
N GLY A 421 -19.67 -4.88 -6.65
CA GLY A 421 -19.42 -5.73 -5.50
C GLY A 421 -20.49 -5.57 -4.44
N PHE A 422 -20.16 -5.89 -3.20
CA PHE A 422 -21.06 -5.84 -2.06
C PHE A 422 -20.38 -5.15 -0.88
N SER A 423 -21.14 -4.45 -0.05
CA SER A 423 -20.58 -3.76 1.11
C SER A 423 -21.48 -3.81 2.33
N PHE A 424 -20.87 -3.62 3.50
CA PHE A 424 -21.54 -3.42 4.78
C PHE A 424 -20.87 -2.28 5.55
N SER A 425 -21.63 -1.58 6.40
CA SER A 425 -21.17 -0.33 7.00
C SER A 425 -20.49 -0.51 8.34
N ASN A 426 -21.11 -1.24 9.26
CA ASN A 426 -20.60 -1.39 10.62
C ASN A 426 -19.58 -2.50 10.73
N TYR A 427 -18.59 -2.33 11.62
CA TYR A 427 -17.65 -3.39 11.97
C TYR A 427 -18.35 -4.44 12.83
N ASN A 428 -19.09 -5.30 12.14
CA ASN A 428 -20.01 -6.26 12.76
C ASN A 428 -20.05 -7.59 11.97
N ALA A 429 -19.83 -8.68 12.66
CA ALA A 429 -19.75 -10.02 12.06
C ALA A 429 -21.08 -10.47 11.42
N HIS A 430 -22.23 -10.13 12.01
CA HIS A 430 -23.53 -10.49 11.46
C HIS A 430 -23.91 -9.69 10.22
N GLU A 431 -23.54 -8.40 10.16
CA GLU A 431 -23.69 -7.60 8.93
C GLU A 431 -22.83 -8.17 7.80
N MET A 432 -21.58 -8.53 8.11
CA MET A 432 -20.70 -9.19 7.15
C MET A 432 -21.31 -10.51 6.64
N LEU A 433 -21.77 -11.37 7.53
CA LEU A 433 -22.40 -12.64 7.16
C LEU A 433 -23.66 -12.44 6.31
N SER A 434 -24.52 -11.49 6.68
CA SER A 434 -25.71 -11.13 5.92
C SER A 434 -25.37 -10.65 4.51
N THR A 435 -24.27 -9.87 4.37
CA THR A 435 -23.79 -9.39 3.07
C THR A 435 -23.22 -10.53 2.23
N ILE A 436 -22.47 -11.46 2.83
CA ILE A 436 -21.98 -12.66 2.15
C ILE A 436 -23.17 -13.49 1.64
N ARG A 437 -24.18 -13.72 2.47
CA ARG A 437 -25.39 -14.47 2.09
C ARG A 437 -26.22 -13.75 1.01
N TYR A 438 -26.24 -12.42 1.03
CA TYR A 438 -26.86 -11.66 -0.06
C TYR A 438 -26.09 -11.88 -1.37
N ALA A 439 -24.77 -11.82 -1.35
CA ALA A 439 -23.94 -12.12 -2.52
C ALA A 439 -24.16 -13.56 -3.01
N GLU A 440 -24.23 -14.53 -2.10
CA GLU A 440 -24.50 -15.94 -2.40
C GLU A 440 -25.86 -16.11 -3.09
N ARG A 441 -26.91 -15.47 -2.59
CA ARG A 441 -28.23 -15.46 -3.22
C ARG A 441 -28.18 -14.92 -4.65
N ILE A 442 -27.49 -13.79 -4.89
CA ILE A 442 -27.35 -13.26 -6.25
C ILE A 442 -26.52 -14.18 -7.14
N TYR A 443 -25.50 -14.82 -6.59
CA TYR A 443 -24.66 -15.77 -7.33
C TYR A 443 -25.44 -16.98 -7.81
N TYR A 444 -26.29 -17.61 -6.95
CA TYR A 444 -27.04 -18.81 -7.30
C TYR A 444 -28.33 -18.48 -8.04
N ASP A 445 -29.11 -17.52 -7.58
CA ASP A 445 -30.49 -17.30 -8.06
C ASP A 445 -30.52 -16.31 -9.24
N LYS A 446 -29.54 -15.41 -9.36
CA LYS A 446 -29.51 -14.32 -10.36
C LYS A 446 -28.20 -14.32 -11.15
N LYS A 447 -27.77 -15.45 -11.65
CA LYS A 447 -26.46 -15.62 -12.33
C LYS A 447 -26.24 -14.64 -13.49
N ARG A 448 -27.29 -14.22 -14.18
CA ARG A 448 -27.20 -13.21 -15.24
C ARG A 448 -26.79 -11.85 -14.69
N GLU A 449 -27.37 -11.45 -13.56
CA GLU A 449 -27.05 -10.18 -12.91
C GLU A 449 -25.64 -10.22 -12.29
N TRP A 450 -25.25 -11.35 -11.71
CA TRP A 450 -23.88 -11.59 -11.26
C TRP A 450 -22.88 -11.34 -12.39
N ASN A 451 -23.10 -11.97 -13.55
CA ASN A 451 -22.22 -11.81 -14.71
C ASN A 451 -22.16 -10.36 -15.22
N LYS A 452 -23.27 -9.61 -15.18
CA LYS A 452 -23.26 -8.19 -15.50
C LYS A 452 -22.44 -7.36 -14.53
N MET A 453 -22.45 -7.71 -13.22
CA MET A 453 -21.56 -7.08 -12.23
C MET A 453 -20.09 -7.36 -12.57
N VAL A 454 -19.75 -8.60 -12.93
CA VAL A 454 -18.40 -8.96 -13.36
C VAL A 454 -17.98 -8.15 -14.59
N ASP A 455 -18.87 -8.01 -15.60
CA ASP A 455 -18.60 -7.17 -16.77
C ASP A 455 -18.28 -5.71 -16.35
N ARG A 456 -19.06 -5.14 -15.42
CA ARG A 456 -18.83 -3.78 -14.91
C ARG A 456 -17.53 -3.68 -14.11
N ALA A 457 -17.26 -4.67 -13.25
CA ALA A 457 -16.03 -4.72 -12.45
C ALA A 457 -14.78 -4.73 -13.33
N MET A 458 -14.74 -5.60 -14.35
CA MET A 458 -13.62 -5.69 -15.28
C MET A 458 -13.48 -4.46 -16.19
N ALA A 459 -14.55 -3.69 -16.41
CA ALA A 459 -14.54 -2.46 -17.20
C ALA A 459 -14.06 -1.22 -16.42
N LYS A 460 -13.98 -1.28 -15.09
CA LYS A 460 -13.42 -0.17 -14.28
C LYS A 460 -11.93 -0.01 -14.57
N ASP A 461 -11.49 1.23 -14.69
CA ASP A 461 -10.08 1.57 -14.85
C ASP A 461 -9.47 1.99 -13.52
N PHE A 462 -8.69 1.08 -12.94
CA PHE A 462 -7.87 1.32 -11.76
C PHE A 462 -6.37 1.26 -12.09
N SER A 463 -5.99 1.57 -13.32
CA SER A 463 -4.57 1.75 -13.66
C SER A 463 -3.99 2.98 -12.96
N TRP A 464 -2.68 3.01 -12.84
CA TRP A 464 -1.97 4.16 -12.28
C TRP A 464 -2.13 5.46 -13.09
N SER A 465 -2.58 5.41 -14.33
CA SER A 465 -2.75 6.60 -15.19
C SER A 465 -3.68 7.65 -14.57
N ASN A 466 -4.75 7.20 -13.91
CA ASN A 466 -5.69 8.13 -13.26
C ASN A 466 -5.08 8.78 -12.00
N SER A 467 -4.35 8.00 -11.22
CA SER A 467 -3.62 8.53 -10.05
C SER A 467 -2.51 9.49 -10.46
N ALA A 468 -1.72 9.12 -11.49
CA ALA A 468 -0.64 9.95 -12.01
C ALA A 468 -1.15 11.33 -12.45
N ARG A 469 -2.27 11.39 -13.20
CA ARG A 469 -2.87 12.66 -13.62
C ARG A 469 -3.24 13.56 -12.43
N GLN A 470 -3.81 13.00 -11.34
CA GLN A 470 -4.14 13.78 -10.16
C GLN A 470 -2.87 14.29 -9.44
N TYR A 471 -1.79 13.52 -9.43
CA TYR A 471 -0.50 13.99 -8.91
C TYR A 471 0.14 15.04 -9.83
N GLU A 472 0.04 14.92 -11.15
CA GLU A 472 0.50 15.95 -12.09
C GLU A 472 -0.20 17.29 -11.86
N GLU A 473 -1.52 17.29 -11.68
CA GLU A 473 -2.31 18.49 -11.30
C GLU A 473 -1.81 19.09 -9.98
N MET A 474 -1.51 18.24 -9.00
CA MET A 474 -1.01 18.69 -7.70
C MET A 474 0.41 19.26 -7.78
N TYR A 475 1.30 18.62 -8.55
CA TYR A 475 2.66 19.12 -8.77
C TYR A 475 2.65 20.48 -9.46
N ASN A 476 1.83 20.62 -10.49
CA ASN A 476 1.66 21.91 -11.19
C ASN A 476 1.16 23.00 -10.24
N TRP A 477 0.15 22.70 -9.42
CA TRP A 477 -0.34 23.63 -8.43
C TRP A 477 0.72 24.06 -7.41
N LEU A 478 1.56 23.12 -6.92
CA LEU A 478 2.59 23.43 -5.92
C LEU A 478 3.69 24.34 -6.45
N ILE A 479 4.05 24.23 -7.71
CA ILE A 479 5.10 25.05 -8.34
C ILE A 479 4.55 26.31 -9.01
N GLY A 480 3.23 26.54 -8.94
CA GLY A 480 2.59 27.78 -9.41
C GLY A 480 2.33 27.85 -10.91
N GLU A 481 2.07 26.71 -11.54
CA GLU A 481 1.68 26.60 -12.97
C GLU A 481 0.22 26.15 -13.16
#